data_555fe15cbd38df3bfa7627bc4d75f0c2
#
_entry.id   555fe15cbd38df3bfa7627bc4d75f0c2
#
_cell.length_a   1.000
_cell.length_b   1.000
_cell.length_c   1.000
_cell.angle_alpha   90.00
_cell.angle_beta   90.00
_cell.angle_gamma   90.00
#
_symmetry.space_group_name_H-M   'P 1'
#
loop_
_entity.id
_entity.type
_entity.pdbx_description
1 polymer ?
#
loop_
_entity_poly.entity_id
_entity_poly.type
_entity_poly.pdbx_seq_one_letter_code
_entity_poly.pdbx_strand_id
1 'polypeptide(L)'
;MKLLLLLSFAIFLSSCVAPSPEPGIGEAISWNELPGWKNDRHAEAWPALLEQCKVLPKKKPAWANICNKAESTGKVNDETARLFFEAAFTAHRINPSKKEDGSPGTGLVTGYYEPLLNGSLYRSAQYRYPLYAVPDDLLRVDLAGLYPELSKMKLRGRVEGKKIVAYHDRSSIDNEDSPLRGKELVWIDDPVAVFFLHIQGSGRILMDDGSMLAVGYADQNGLPYTSIGKILIERGEIAREDISLFTIQQWLQQNPQQAQALLEENRSYIFFSIRENAEENPRGSLNVPLTPSRSIAVDPANIPLGSPVWLDTSYPHEADHSLQHLTFAQDTGGAIKGYARADMFWGNGDMAEKLAGEMKQAAELYVLLPGVGSKPSR
;
A
#
# COMPACT_ATOMS: atom_id res chain seq x y z
N MET A 1 17.24 -46.14 -66.80
CA MET A 1 16.83 -46.14 -65.37
C MET A 1 17.20 -44.79 -64.82
N LYS A 2 16.22 -43.80 -64.74
CA LYS A 2 16.44 -42.40 -64.24
C LYS A 2 16.03 -42.34 -62.79
N LEU A 3 16.98 -42.03 -61.93
CA LEU A 3 16.79 -41.89 -60.47
C LEU A 3 16.32 -40.44 -60.24
N LEU A 4 15.08 -40.26 -59.77
CA LEU A 4 14.55 -38.95 -59.31
C LEU A 4 14.95 -38.76 -57.84
N LEU A 5 15.82 -37.77 -57.56
CA LEU A 5 16.08 -37.27 -56.22
C LEU A 5 14.95 -36.27 -55.85
N LEU A 6 14.12 -36.66 -54.89
CA LEU A 6 13.18 -35.75 -54.22
C LEU A 6 13.92 -34.97 -53.10
N LEU A 7 14.14 -33.68 -53.33
CA LEU A 7 14.71 -32.78 -52.32
C LEU A 7 13.56 -32.29 -51.42
N SER A 8 13.46 -32.82 -50.20
CA SER A 8 12.51 -32.34 -49.17
C SER A 8 13.04 -31.02 -48.58
N PHE A 9 12.38 -29.93 -48.90
CA PHE A 9 12.68 -28.61 -48.33
C PHE A 9 11.93 -28.47 -47.00
N ALA A 10 12.63 -28.66 -45.87
CA ALA A 10 12.10 -28.42 -44.52
C ALA A 10 12.10 -26.91 -44.25
N ILE A 11 10.90 -26.30 -44.27
CA ILE A 11 10.72 -24.94 -43.86
C ILE A 11 10.77 -24.88 -42.34
N PHE A 12 11.88 -24.40 -41.76
CA PHE A 12 12.00 -24.03 -40.36
C PHE A 12 11.21 -22.74 -40.15
N LEU A 13 10.02 -22.84 -39.59
CA LEU A 13 9.29 -21.71 -39.02
C LEU A 13 10.01 -21.30 -37.72
N SER A 14 10.94 -20.39 -37.83
CA SER A 14 11.49 -19.68 -36.66
C SER A 14 10.37 -18.83 -36.07
N SER A 15 9.73 -19.33 -35.04
CA SER A 15 8.84 -18.52 -34.18
C SER A 15 9.69 -17.46 -33.50
N CYS A 16 9.63 -16.21 -33.98
CA CYS A 16 10.17 -15.07 -33.25
C CYS A 16 9.32 -14.86 -31.99
N VAL A 17 9.73 -15.46 -30.89
CA VAL A 17 9.20 -15.08 -29.57
C VAL A 17 9.73 -13.68 -29.27
N ALA A 18 8.83 -12.68 -29.28
CA ALA A 18 9.20 -11.35 -28.87
C ALA A 18 9.75 -11.39 -27.45
N PRO A 19 10.87 -10.69 -27.17
CA PRO A 19 11.41 -10.64 -25.81
C PRO A 19 10.36 -10.10 -24.85
N SER A 20 10.27 -10.69 -23.65
CA SER A 20 9.39 -10.20 -22.59
C SER A 20 9.74 -8.74 -22.26
N PRO A 21 8.76 -7.84 -22.11
CA PRO A 21 9.02 -6.44 -21.81
C PRO A 21 9.82 -6.30 -20.49
N GLU A 22 10.67 -5.28 -20.43
CA GLU A 22 11.43 -5.00 -19.22
C GLU A 22 10.49 -4.52 -18.10
N PRO A 23 10.76 -4.90 -16.82
CA PRO A 23 9.98 -4.46 -15.68
C PRO A 23 9.98 -2.94 -15.54
N GLY A 24 8.86 -2.38 -15.12
CA GLY A 24 8.72 -0.93 -14.92
C GLY A 24 7.60 -0.29 -15.72
N ILE A 25 7.67 1.02 -15.85
CA ILE A 25 6.72 1.79 -16.67
C ILE A 25 7.07 1.56 -18.15
N GLY A 26 6.14 0.93 -18.88
CA GLY A 26 6.26 0.63 -20.30
C GLY A 26 5.97 1.84 -21.19
N GLU A 27 5.84 1.57 -22.49
CA GLU A 27 5.49 2.60 -23.47
C GLU A 27 4.06 3.13 -23.28
N ALA A 28 3.80 4.29 -23.87
CA ALA A 28 2.47 4.87 -23.88
C ALA A 28 1.49 3.98 -24.69
N ILE A 29 0.29 3.83 -24.16
CA ILE A 29 -0.78 3.07 -24.81
C ILE A 29 -2.00 3.95 -25.05
N SER A 30 -2.85 3.53 -25.99
CA SER A 30 -4.10 4.20 -26.28
C SER A 30 -5.14 3.97 -25.17
N TRP A 31 -5.99 4.95 -24.90
CA TRP A 31 -7.11 4.84 -23.97
C TRP A 31 -8.09 3.69 -24.31
N ASN A 32 -8.18 3.31 -25.58
CA ASN A 32 -9.02 2.19 -26.01
C ASN A 32 -8.42 0.82 -25.64
N GLU A 33 -7.15 0.77 -25.26
CA GLU A 33 -6.46 -0.45 -24.83
C GLU A 33 -6.57 -0.68 -23.33
N LEU A 34 -7.12 0.30 -22.55
CA LEU A 34 -7.38 0.10 -21.13
C LEU A 34 -8.69 -0.67 -20.97
N PRO A 35 -8.64 -1.91 -20.43
CA PRO A 35 -9.85 -2.70 -20.21
C PRO A 35 -10.82 -1.97 -19.30
N GLY A 36 -12.08 -1.87 -19.70
CA GLY A 36 -13.15 -1.29 -18.89
C GLY A 36 -13.08 0.22 -18.63
N TRP A 37 -12.07 0.95 -19.14
CA TRP A 37 -11.86 2.38 -18.87
C TRP A 37 -13.14 3.23 -19.00
N LYS A 38 -13.93 2.99 -20.06
CA LYS A 38 -15.14 3.75 -20.34
C LYS A 38 -16.30 3.46 -19.38
N ASN A 39 -16.20 2.41 -18.56
CA ASN A 39 -17.28 1.92 -17.71
C ASN A 39 -17.12 2.34 -16.24
N ASP A 40 -15.96 2.90 -15.86
CA ASP A 40 -15.73 3.37 -14.49
C ASP A 40 -16.56 4.63 -14.19
N ARG A 41 -16.94 4.77 -12.95
CA ARG A 41 -17.54 5.97 -12.37
C ARG A 41 -16.44 6.98 -12.04
N HIS A 42 -15.85 7.58 -13.08
CA HIS A 42 -14.69 8.47 -12.96
C HIS A 42 -14.92 9.66 -12.03
N ALA A 43 -16.17 10.13 -11.89
CA ALA A 43 -16.50 11.20 -10.97
C ALA A 43 -16.21 10.85 -9.50
N GLU A 44 -16.24 9.56 -9.12
CA GLU A 44 -15.90 9.12 -7.77
C GLU A 44 -14.39 9.26 -7.45
N ALA A 45 -13.54 9.33 -8.48
CA ALA A 45 -12.11 9.57 -8.33
C ALA A 45 -11.77 11.07 -8.18
N TRP A 46 -12.73 11.96 -8.48
CA TRP A 46 -12.51 13.41 -8.49
C TRP A 46 -12.15 13.98 -7.12
N PRO A 47 -12.80 13.60 -6.00
CA PRO A 47 -12.40 14.06 -4.67
C PRO A 47 -10.93 13.74 -4.34
N ALA A 48 -10.46 12.53 -4.67
CA ALA A 48 -9.07 12.13 -4.46
C ALA A 48 -8.09 12.99 -5.28
N LEU A 49 -8.45 13.37 -6.52
CA LEU A 49 -7.67 14.31 -7.33
C LEU A 49 -7.60 15.68 -6.67
N LEU A 50 -8.71 16.23 -6.20
CA LEU A 50 -8.75 17.54 -5.58
C LEU A 50 -7.95 17.57 -4.25
N GLU A 51 -8.03 16.52 -3.44
CA GLU A 51 -7.22 16.42 -2.21
C GLU A 51 -5.73 16.46 -2.50
N GLN A 52 -5.25 15.69 -3.48
CA GLN A 52 -3.81 15.73 -3.81
C GLN A 52 -3.38 17.04 -4.49
N CYS A 53 -4.28 17.76 -5.14
CA CYS A 53 -3.97 19.07 -5.71
C CYS A 53 -3.62 20.12 -4.64
N LYS A 54 -4.06 19.96 -3.40
CA LYS A 54 -3.63 20.82 -2.27
C LYS A 54 -2.12 20.73 -1.97
N VAL A 55 -1.46 19.63 -2.33
CA VAL A 55 -0.07 19.36 -1.97
C VAL A 55 0.88 19.15 -3.17
N LEU A 56 0.40 18.58 -4.28
CA LEU A 56 1.23 18.21 -5.42
C LEU A 56 1.87 19.39 -6.15
N PRO A 57 1.19 20.52 -6.42
CA PRO A 57 1.79 21.66 -7.12
C PRO A 57 3.06 22.19 -6.45
N LYS A 58 3.10 22.14 -5.10
CA LYS A 58 4.27 22.56 -4.31
C LYS A 58 5.47 21.62 -4.43
N LYS A 59 5.22 20.32 -4.66
CA LYS A 59 6.23 19.27 -4.75
C LYS A 59 6.62 18.93 -6.19
N LYS A 60 5.70 19.10 -7.13
CA LYS A 60 5.82 18.70 -8.55
C LYS A 60 5.21 19.78 -9.44
N PRO A 61 5.99 20.73 -9.97
CA PRO A 61 5.47 21.85 -10.79
C PRO A 61 4.62 21.43 -11.99
N ALA A 62 4.89 20.27 -12.60
CA ALA A 62 4.08 19.74 -13.72
C ALA A 62 2.59 19.54 -13.35
N TRP A 63 2.26 19.45 -12.05
CA TRP A 63 0.89 19.30 -11.59
C TRP A 63 0.13 20.63 -11.46
N ALA A 64 0.81 21.78 -11.48
CA ALA A 64 0.14 23.07 -11.27
C ALA A 64 -0.99 23.34 -12.28
N ASN A 65 -0.73 23.14 -13.57
CA ASN A 65 -1.75 23.34 -14.60
C ASN A 65 -2.89 22.33 -14.53
N ILE A 66 -2.59 21.08 -14.19
CA ILE A 66 -3.58 20.00 -14.02
C ILE A 66 -4.51 20.36 -12.85
N CYS A 67 -3.94 20.76 -11.72
CA CYS A 67 -4.69 21.11 -10.53
C CYS A 67 -5.54 22.38 -10.70
N ASN A 68 -4.97 23.45 -11.29
CA ASN A 68 -5.74 24.66 -11.60
C ASN A 68 -6.94 24.36 -12.49
N LYS A 69 -6.74 23.49 -13.51
CA LYS A 69 -7.82 23.07 -14.39
C LYS A 69 -8.85 22.23 -13.64
N ALA A 70 -8.44 21.29 -12.80
CA ALA A 70 -9.33 20.45 -12.00
C ALA A 70 -10.19 21.31 -11.04
N GLU A 71 -9.58 22.23 -10.32
CA GLU A 71 -10.27 23.15 -9.41
C GLU A 71 -11.28 24.06 -10.12
N SER A 72 -10.95 24.52 -11.33
CA SER A 72 -11.83 25.39 -12.13
C SER A 72 -12.96 24.62 -12.85
N THR A 73 -12.90 23.30 -12.95
CA THR A 73 -13.92 22.52 -13.67
C THR A 73 -15.27 22.47 -12.94
N GLY A 74 -15.27 22.68 -11.62
CA GLY A 74 -16.50 22.66 -10.81
C GLY A 74 -17.10 21.26 -10.68
N LYS A 75 -18.44 21.15 -10.85
CA LYS A 75 -19.16 19.90 -10.68
C LYS A 75 -18.93 18.98 -11.89
N VAL A 76 -18.46 17.77 -11.66
CA VAL A 76 -18.17 16.79 -12.71
C VAL A 76 -19.13 15.60 -12.65
N ASN A 77 -19.41 15.03 -13.82
CA ASN A 77 -19.98 13.70 -14.00
C ASN A 77 -18.90 12.75 -14.54
N ASP A 78 -19.23 11.47 -14.72
CA ASP A 78 -18.26 10.46 -15.16
C ASP A 78 -17.64 10.78 -16.53
N GLU A 79 -18.42 11.29 -17.47
CA GLU A 79 -17.93 11.68 -18.79
C GLU A 79 -16.96 12.85 -18.72
N THR A 80 -17.33 13.91 -17.98
CA THR A 80 -16.46 15.10 -17.82
C THR A 80 -15.17 14.74 -17.11
N ALA A 81 -15.23 13.91 -16.06
CA ALA A 81 -14.06 13.43 -15.35
C ALA A 81 -13.17 12.59 -16.27
N ARG A 82 -13.74 11.62 -16.99
CA ARG A 82 -13.02 10.78 -17.95
C ARG A 82 -12.27 11.61 -19.00
N LEU A 83 -12.97 12.53 -19.66
CA LEU A 83 -12.38 13.41 -20.69
C LEU A 83 -11.26 14.28 -20.11
N PHE A 84 -11.40 14.73 -18.86
CA PHE A 84 -10.33 15.46 -18.17
C PHE A 84 -9.06 14.61 -18.03
N PHE A 85 -9.19 13.34 -17.56
CA PHE A 85 -8.04 12.45 -17.42
C PHE A 85 -7.41 12.13 -18.78
N GLU A 86 -8.20 11.86 -19.80
CA GLU A 86 -7.72 11.60 -21.15
C GLU A 86 -6.95 12.80 -21.77
N ALA A 87 -7.38 14.02 -21.43
CA ALA A 87 -6.72 15.24 -21.93
C ALA A 87 -5.47 15.63 -21.14
N ALA A 88 -5.42 15.30 -19.83
CA ALA A 88 -4.34 15.73 -18.93
C ALA A 88 -3.19 14.73 -18.83
N PHE A 89 -3.42 13.46 -19.14
CA PHE A 89 -2.48 12.37 -18.91
C PHE A 89 -2.27 11.50 -20.14
N THR A 90 -1.22 10.69 -20.07
CA THR A 90 -0.93 9.60 -21.02
C THR A 90 -0.84 8.30 -20.22
N ALA A 91 -1.52 7.25 -20.69
CA ALA A 91 -1.54 5.96 -20.03
C ALA A 91 -0.32 5.13 -20.42
N HIS A 92 0.27 4.45 -19.42
CA HIS A 92 1.42 3.56 -19.59
C HIS A 92 1.17 2.27 -18.83
N ARG A 93 1.35 1.12 -19.47
CA ARG A 93 1.28 -0.17 -18.78
C ARG A 93 2.45 -0.31 -17.82
N ILE A 94 2.21 -0.87 -16.62
CA ILE A 94 3.27 -1.23 -15.69
C ILE A 94 3.59 -2.70 -15.87
N ASN A 95 4.80 -2.97 -16.37
CA ASN A 95 5.29 -4.34 -16.53
C ASN A 95 5.75 -4.89 -15.18
N PRO A 96 5.24 -6.04 -14.71
CA PRO A 96 5.65 -6.66 -13.47
C PRO A 96 7.11 -7.18 -13.54
N SER A 97 7.69 -7.49 -12.38
CA SER A 97 8.98 -8.18 -12.32
C SER A 97 8.92 -9.51 -13.07
N LYS A 98 10.01 -9.90 -13.70
CA LYS A 98 10.13 -11.23 -14.32
C LYS A 98 10.19 -12.30 -13.23
N LYS A 99 9.69 -13.49 -13.52
CA LYS A 99 9.87 -14.68 -12.68
C LYS A 99 11.31 -15.19 -12.77
N GLU A 100 11.69 -16.13 -11.91
CA GLU A 100 13.03 -16.72 -11.90
C GLU A 100 13.41 -17.38 -13.22
N ASP A 101 12.43 -17.92 -13.96
CA ASP A 101 12.60 -18.50 -15.30
C ASP A 101 12.65 -17.46 -16.43
N GLY A 102 12.63 -16.16 -16.11
CA GLY A 102 12.65 -15.04 -17.06
C GLY A 102 11.31 -14.76 -17.73
N SER A 103 10.25 -15.53 -17.47
CA SER A 103 8.90 -15.26 -17.97
C SER A 103 8.29 -14.01 -17.29
N PRO A 104 7.28 -13.34 -17.92
CA PRO A 104 6.58 -12.25 -17.30
C PRO A 104 5.95 -12.67 -15.96
N GLY A 105 6.13 -11.86 -14.93
CA GLY A 105 5.40 -12.00 -13.68
C GLY A 105 3.96 -11.57 -13.83
N THR A 106 3.24 -11.57 -12.70
CA THR A 106 1.87 -11.07 -12.61
C THR A 106 1.84 -9.95 -11.60
N GLY A 107 1.12 -8.87 -11.89
CA GLY A 107 0.87 -7.84 -10.90
C GLY A 107 0.00 -8.36 -9.76
N LEU A 108 0.07 -7.73 -8.61
CA LEU A 108 -0.65 -8.13 -7.41
C LEU A 108 -1.29 -6.92 -6.75
N VAL A 109 -2.59 -7.03 -6.48
CA VAL A 109 -3.32 -6.07 -5.64
C VAL A 109 -3.79 -6.79 -4.37
N THR A 110 -3.51 -6.16 -3.23
CA THR A 110 -4.07 -6.52 -1.91
C THR A 110 -4.92 -5.39 -1.39
N GLY A 111 -5.52 -5.54 -0.23
CA GLY A 111 -6.34 -4.52 0.39
C GLY A 111 -5.90 -4.17 1.80
N TYR A 112 -6.16 -2.93 2.20
CA TYR A 112 -6.06 -2.47 3.58
C TYR A 112 -7.25 -1.59 3.96
N TYR A 113 -7.46 -1.44 5.24
CA TYR A 113 -8.61 -0.73 5.80
C TYR A 113 -8.24 -0.04 7.11
N GLU A 114 -9.13 0.75 7.64
CA GLU A 114 -8.99 1.37 8.95
C GLU A 114 -9.80 0.57 9.99
N PRO A 115 -9.13 -0.25 10.85
CA PRO A 115 -9.81 -1.09 11.83
C PRO A 115 -10.43 -0.28 12.95
N LEU A 116 -11.50 -0.85 13.56
CA LEU A 116 -12.09 -0.40 14.81
C LEU A 116 -11.60 -1.28 15.95
N LEU A 117 -11.04 -0.66 16.99
CA LEU A 117 -10.56 -1.32 18.20
C LEU A 117 -11.33 -0.79 19.42
N ASN A 118 -11.26 -1.52 20.55
CA ASN A 118 -11.76 -1.01 21.83
C ASN A 118 -10.57 -0.56 22.71
N GLY A 119 -10.73 0.57 23.38
CA GLY A 119 -9.63 1.13 24.16
C GLY A 119 -10.05 1.96 25.36
N SER A 120 -9.05 2.30 26.18
CA SER A 120 -9.18 3.20 27.34
C SER A 120 -7.93 4.07 27.47
N LEU A 121 -8.06 5.26 28.02
CA LEU A 121 -6.91 6.09 28.38
C LEU A 121 -6.13 5.51 29.58
N TYR A 122 -6.73 4.59 30.32
CA TYR A 122 -6.15 4.03 31.53
C TYR A 122 -5.93 2.52 31.40
N ARG A 123 -4.76 2.06 31.84
CA ARG A 123 -4.48 0.62 31.94
C ARG A 123 -5.41 -0.03 32.97
N SER A 124 -5.99 -1.18 32.60
CA SER A 124 -6.85 -1.97 33.47
C SER A 124 -6.62 -3.47 33.23
N ALA A 125 -7.40 -4.33 33.90
CA ALA A 125 -7.37 -5.78 33.64
C ALA A 125 -7.85 -6.13 32.21
N GLN A 126 -8.72 -5.30 31.62
CA GLN A 126 -9.24 -5.46 30.27
C GLN A 126 -8.32 -4.79 29.24
N TYR A 127 -7.95 -3.54 29.44
CA TYR A 127 -7.17 -2.73 28.52
C TYR A 127 -5.68 -2.76 28.95
N ARG A 128 -4.88 -3.65 28.32
CA ARG A 128 -3.50 -3.93 28.77
C ARG A 128 -2.43 -3.66 27.71
N TYR A 129 -2.81 -3.54 26.44
CA TYR A 129 -1.91 -3.45 25.30
C TYR A 129 -1.81 -2.02 24.78
N PRO A 130 -0.68 -1.34 25.00
CA PRO A 130 -0.56 0.08 24.70
C PRO A 130 -0.28 0.33 23.23
N LEU A 131 -0.82 1.45 22.72
CA LEU A 131 -0.32 2.12 21.54
C LEU A 131 0.60 3.25 21.98
N TYR A 132 1.79 3.34 21.42
CA TYR A 132 2.79 4.31 21.83
C TYR A 132 2.91 5.48 20.87
N ALA A 133 3.13 6.68 21.41
CA ALA A 133 3.61 7.84 20.67
C ALA A 133 5.05 7.64 20.20
N VAL A 134 5.52 8.51 19.29
CA VAL A 134 6.93 8.52 18.88
C VAL A 134 7.80 8.83 20.08
N PRO A 135 8.76 7.95 20.43
CA PRO A 135 9.66 8.18 21.56
C PRO A 135 10.62 9.34 21.30
N ASP A 136 10.98 10.10 22.36
CA ASP A 136 11.85 11.28 22.23
C ASP A 136 13.27 10.92 21.84
N ASP A 137 13.72 9.70 22.17
CA ASP A 137 15.06 9.18 21.85
C ASP A 137 15.15 8.48 20.50
N LEU A 138 14.04 8.40 19.74
CA LEU A 138 14.04 7.85 18.39
C LEU A 138 14.70 8.83 17.41
N LEU A 139 15.87 8.48 16.94
CA LEU A 139 16.61 9.28 15.95
C LEU A 139 16.28 8.87 14.53
N ARG A 140 16.10 9.88 13.67
CA ARG A 140 16.11 9.71 12.20
C ARG A 140 17.53 9.91 11.72
N VAL A 141 18.10 8.87 11.09
CA VAL A 141 19.47 8.89 10.62
C VAL A 141 19.47 9.21 9.12
N ASP A 142 19.97 10.38 8.74
CA ASP A 142 20.14 10.80 7.35
C ASP A 142 21.63 10.86 7.01
N LEU A 143 22.07 9.88 6.23
CA LEU A 143 23.44 9.78 5.71
C LEU A 143 23.49 9.90 4.19
N ALA A 144 22.39 10.28 3.54
CA ALA A 144 22.28 10.33 2.08
C ALA A 144 23.32 11.29 1.45
N GLY A 145 23.73 12.32 2.18
CA GLY A 145 24.78 13.24 1.74
C GLY A 145 26.17 12.60 1.60
N LEU A 146 26.43 11.52 2.35
CA LEU A 146 27.71 10.77 2.29
C LEU A 146 27.55 9.45 1.53
N TYR A 147 26.41 8.80 1.67
CA TYR A 147 26.08 7.49 1.12
C TYR A 147 24.76 7.57 0.35
N PRO A 148 24.78 7.97 -0.94
CA PRO A 148 23.55 8.19 -1.74
C PRO A 148 22.62 6.97 -1.82
N GLU A 149 23.17 5.76 -1.72
CA GLU A 149 22.44 4.49 -1.67
C GLU A 149 21.49 4.38 -0.47
N LEU A 150 21.77 5.10 0.63
CA LEU A 150 20.95 5.14 1.82
C LEU A 150 19.76 6.12 1.71
N SER A 151 19.70 6.93 0.66
CA SER A 151 18.65 7.95 0.47
C SER A 151 17.21 7.40 0.45
N LYS A 152 17.05 6.13 0.08
CA LYS A 152 15.74 5.44 0.05
C LYS A 152 15.43 4.66 1.33
N MET A 153 16.38 4.61 2.28
CA MET A 153 16.23 3.84 3.52
C MET A 153 15.69 4.73 4.65
N LYS A 154 14.67 4.25 5.36
CA LYS A 154 14.15 4.91 6.57
C LYS A 154 14.95 4.45 7.79
N LEU A 155 16.21 4.89 7.89
CA LEU A 155 17.06 4.49 9.01
C LEU A 155 16.61 5.14 10.30
N ARG A 156 16.50 4.33 11.36
CA ARG A 156 16.13 4.75 12.72
C ARG A 156 17.10 4.14 13.72
N GLY A 157 17.31 4.84 14.81
CA GLY A 157 18.18 4.36 15.87
C GLY A 157 18.03 5.17 17.16
N ARG A 158 18.81 4.82 18.16
CA ARG A 158 18.94 5.55 19.43
C ARG A 158 20.42 5.72 19.80
N VAL A 159 20.71 6.67 20.67
CA VAL A 159 22.07 6.85 21.19
C VAL A 159 22.34 5.86 22.31
N GLU A 160 23.46 5.16 22.25
CA GLU A 160 23.97 4.32 23.32
C GLU A 160 25.45 4.68 23.54
N GLY A 161 25.71 5.42 24.60
CA GLY A 161 27.03 6.01 24.86
C GLY A 161 27.45 6.93 23.72
N LYS A 162 28.47 6.54 22.94
CA LYS A 162 28.98 7.30 21.78
C LYS A 162 28.58 6.67 20.44
N LYS A 163 27.62 5.76 20.42
CA LYS A 163 27.19 5.04 19.22
C LYS A 163 25.73 5.32 18.93
N ILE A 164 25.36 5.29 17.63
CA ILE A 164 23.99 5.11 17.21
C ILE A 164 23.78 3.61 16.98
N VAL A 165 22.83 3.03 17.68
CA VAL A 165 22.44 1.62 17.56
C VAL A 165 21.02 1.51 17.02
N ALA A 166 20.60 0.33 16.54
CA ALA A 166 19.23 0.08 16.13
C ALA A 166 18.25 0.41 17.28
N TYR A 167 17.06 0.88 16.92
CA TYR A 167 16.01 1.11 17.92
C TYR A 167 15.50 -0.22 18.48
N HIS A 168 14.75 -0.17 19.57
CA HIS A 168 14.16 -1.35 20.21
C HIS A 168 13.24 -2.09 19.25
N ASP A 169 13.29 -3.42 19.28
CA ASP A 169 12.41 -4.28 18.50
C ASP A 169 11.08 -4.53 19.23
N ARG A 170 10.14 -5.18 18.55
CA ARG A 170 8.82 -5.50 19.09
C ARG A 170 8.89 -6.23 20.43
N SER A 171 9.70 -7.29 20.53
CA SER A 171 9.81 -8.08 21.76
C SER A 171 10.26 -7.24 22.95
N SER A 172 11.22 -6.33 22.74
CA SER A 172 11.68 -5.39 23.78
C SER A 172 10.60 -4.37 24.16
N ILE A 173 9.81 -3.90 23.17
CA ILE A 173 8.77 -2.88 23.40
C ILE A 173 7.54 -3.48 24.07
N ASP A 174 7.11 -4.68 23.64
CA ASP A 174 5.92 -5.35 24.15
C ASP A 174 6.15 -6.04 25.52
N ASN A 175 7.37 -6.02 26.02
CA ASN A 175 7.70 -6.58 27.36
C ASN A 175 7.11 -5.74 28.48
N GLU A 176 6.85 -6.36 29.63
CA GLU A 176 6.37 -5.67 30.85
C GLU A 176 7.29 -4.53 31.29
N ASP A 177 8.60 -4.66 31.10
CA ASP A 177 9.61 -3.63 31.37
C ASP A 177 9.89 -2.75 30.13
N SER A 178 8.86 -2.47 29.34
CA SER A 178 8.97 -1.66 28.12
C SER A 178 9.84 -0.41 28.31
N PRO A 179 10.81 -0.16 27.41
CA PRO A 179 11.58 1.08 27.41
C PRO A 179 10.73 2.33 27.09
N LEU A 180 9.46 2.14 26.69
CA LEU A 180 8.54 3.21 26.28
C LEU A 180 7.51 3.59 27.34
N ARG A 181 7.69 3.17 28.60
CA ARG A 181 6.80 3.60 29.68
C ARG A 181 6.66 5.13 29.75
N GLY A 182 5.41 5.60 29.85
CA GLY A 182 5.06 7.03 29.84
C GLY A 182 4.86 7.63 28.46
N LYS A 183 4.90 6.81 27.39
CA LYS A 183 4.62 7.20 26.01
C LYS A 183 3.33 6.57 25.47
N GLU A 184 2.56 5.93 26.35
CA GLU A 184 1.29 5.30 25.99
C GLU A 184 0.26 6.38 25.61
N LEU A 185 -0.37 6.23 24.44
CA LEU A 185 -1.47 7.09 23.98
C LEU A 185 -2.82 6.56 24.47
N VAL A 186 -2.98 5.24 24.40
CA VAL A 186 -4.22 4.52 24.68
C VAL A 186 -3.89 3.05 24.92
N TRP A 187 -4.72 2.37 25.71
CA TRP A 187 -4.61 0.96 26.03
C TRP A 187 -5.73 0.20 25.32
N ILE A 188 -5.39 -0.89 24.64
CA ILE A 188 -6.29 -1.73 23.84
C ILE A 188 -6.54 -3.05 24.58
N ASP A 189 -7.69 -3.68 24.31
CA ASP A 189 -8.10 -4.94 24.94
C ASP A 189 -7.51 -6.19 24.25
N ASP A 190 -7.13 -6.11 22.97
CA ASP A 190 -6.67 -7.24 22.16
C ASP A 190 -5.27 -7.02 21.56
N PRO A 191 -4.25 -7.85 21.89
CA PRO A 191 -2.90 -7.74 21.34
C PRO A 191 -2.84 -8.08 19.85
N VAL A 192 -3.75 -8.90 19.34
CA VAL A 192 -3.83 -9.25 17.92
C VAL A 192 -4.34 -8.05 17.13
N ALA A 193 -5.36 -7.36 17.65
CA ALA A 193 -5.85 -6.11 17.05
C ALA A 193 -4.75 -5.03 17.01
N VAL A 194 -3.96 -4.87 18.08
CA VAL A 194 -2.79 -3.96 18.10
C VAL A 194 -1.78 -4.34 17.03
N PHE A 195 -1.46 -5.61 16.90
CA PHE A 195 -0.52 -6.08 15.87
C PHE A 195 -1.00 -5.74 14.46
N PHE A 196 -2.26 -6.03 14.15
CA PHE A 196 -2.81 -5.71 12.82
C PHE A 196 -2.96 -4.20 12.61
N LEU A 197 -3.24 -3.40 13.64
CA LEU A 197 -3.21 -1.95 13.55
C LEU A 197 -1.82 -1.42 13.12
N HIS A 198 -0.73 -2.04 13.59
CA HIS A 198 0.62 -1.69 13.14
C HIS A 198 0.83 -1.99 11.65
N ILE A 199 0.15 -3.00 11.09
CA ILE A 199 0.20 -3.32 9.66
C ILE A 199 -0.63 -2.32 8.86
N GLN A 200 -1.85 -1.99 9.33
CA GLN A 200 -2.75 -1.05 8.67
C GLN A 200 -2.26 0.41 8.75
N GLY A 201 -1.55 0.78 9.84
CA GLY A 201 -0.95 2.09 10.04
C GLY A 201 -1.90 3.18 10.54
N SER A 202 -3.20 2.93 10.59
CA SER A 202 -4.22 3.83 11.15
C SER A 202 -5.40 3.02 11.68
N GLY A 203 -6.16 3.58 12.62
CA GLY A 203 -7.33 2.93 13.20
C GLY A 203 -8.21 3.88 13.99
N ARG A 204 -9.43 3.43 14.24
CA ARG A 204 -10.41 4.08 15.13
C ARG A 204 -10.50 3.27 16.41
N ILE A 205 -10.70 3.94 17.51
CA ILE A 205 -10.76 3.33 18.83
C ILE A 205 -12.04 3.79 19.50
N LEU A 206 -12.94 2.83 19.76
CA LEU A 206 -14.10 3.05 20.60
C LEU A 206 -13.62 3.02 22.05
N MET A 207 -13.67 4.17 22.71
CA MET A 207 -13.22 4.33 24.07
C MET A 207 -14.25 3.77 25.06
N ASP A 208 -13.80 3.40 26.26
CA ASP A 208 -14.63 2.87 27.33
C ASP A 208 -15.69 3.85 27.85
N ASP A 209 -15.55 5.16 27.57
CA ASP A 209 -16.55 6.19 27.84
C ASP A 209 -17.54 6.40 26.67
N GLY A 210 -17.43 5.62 25.58
CA GLY A 210 -18.26 5.70 24.38
C GLY A 210 -17.80 6.74 23.36
N SER A 211 -16.74 7.49 23.63
CA SER A 211 -16.17 8.43 22.65
C SER A 211 -15.36 7.69 21.56
N MET A 212 -15.11 8.37 20.44
CA MET A 212 -14.31 7.85 19.34
C MET A 212 -12.98 8.61 19.27
N LEU A 213 -11.88 7.87 19.35
CA LEU A 213 -10.53 8.35 19.12
C LEU A 213 -10.00 7.75 17.81
N ALA A 214 -9.20 8.49 17.06
CA ALA A 214 -8.54 7.97 15.89
C ALA A 214 -7.03 8.16 16.00
N VAL A 215 -6.28 7.14 15.54
CA VAL A 215 -4.83 7.16 15.51
C VAL A 215 -4.34 7.00 14.07
N GLY A 216 -3.16 7.56 13.79
CA GLY A 216 -2.49 7.43 12.50
C GLY A 216 -1.00 7.23 12.67
N TYR A 217 -0.37 6.67 11.65
CA TYR A 217 1.07 6.47 11.59
C TYR A 217 1.84 7.77 11.87
N ALA A 218 2.75 7.73 12.80
CA ALA A 218 3.65 8.85 13.10
C ALA A 218 5.11 8.54 12.73
N ASP A 219 5.63 7.38 13.14
CA ASP A 219 6.97 6.87 12.77
C ASP A 219 7.07 5.36 13.02
N GLN A 220 8.25 4.79 12.85
CA GLN A 220 8.56 3.38 13.05
C GLN A 220 9.93 3.20 13.68
N ASN A 221 10.21 2.01 14.25
CA ASN A 221 11.50 1.69 14.85
C ASN A 221 12.64 1.47 13.84
N GLY A 222 12.38 1.48 12.53
CA GLY A 222 13.37 1.31 11.47
C GLY A 222 13.77 -0.13 11.18
N LEU A 223 13.24 -1.11 11.89
CA LEU A 223 13.51 -2.53 11.63
C LEU A 223 12.65 -3.06 10.48
N PRO A 224 13.16 -4.03 9.70
CA PRO A 224 12.43 -4.60 8.57
C PRO A 224 11.13 -5.29 9.00
N TYR A 225 10.11 -5.16 8.17
CA TYR A 225 8.86 -5.90 8.32
C TYR A 225 9.07 -7.38 7.98
N THR A 226 8.56 -8.26 8.84
CA THR A 226 8.50 -9.70 8.61
C THR A 226 7.05 -10.15 8.58
N SER A 227 6.63 -10.80 7.48
CA SER A 227 5.26 -11.30 7.35
C SER A 227 5.06 -12.57 8.18
N ILE A 228 4.22 -12.50 9.21
CA ILE A 228 3.85 -13.67 10.01
C ILE A 228 3.07 -14.69 9.18
N GLY A 229 2.27 -14.24 8.19
CA GLY A 229 1.60 -15.13 7.24
C GLY A 229 2.59 -15.96 6.42
N LYS A 230 3.72 -15.36 5.98
CA LYS A 230 4.78 -16.11 5.30
C LYS A 230 5.41 -17.15 6.21
N ILE A 231 5.64 -16.81 7.48
CA ILE A 231 6.17 -17.76 8.48
C ILE A 231 5.21 -18.94 8.69
N LEU A 232 3.90 -18.68 8.80
CA LEU A 232 2.90 -19.74 8.94
C LEU A 232 2.87 -20.69 7.73
N ILE A 233 3.03 -20.15 6.52
CA ILE A 233 3.17 -20.97 5.30
C ILE A 233 4.46 -21.81 5.35
N GLU A 234 5.58 -21.22 5.72
CA GLU A 234 6.89 -21.90 5.81
C GLU A 234 6.91 -23.00 6.88
N ARG A 235 6.14 -22.82 7.98
CA ARG A 235 5.94 -23.84 9.02
C ARG A 235 4.92 -24.92 8.63
N GLY A 236 4.20 -24.76 7.52
CA GLY A 236 3.15 -25.69 7.08
C GLY A 236 1.86 -25.59 7.89
N GLU A 237 1.68 -24.52 8.64
CA GLU A 237 0.50 -24.29 9.50
C GLU A 237 -0.73 -23.82 8.71
N ILE A 238 -0.51 -23.05 7.63
CA ILE A 238 -1.56 -22.57 6.73
C ILE A 238 -1.07 -22.76 5.30
N ALA A 239 -1.91 -23.32 4.42
CA ALA A 239 -1.58 -23.44 3.02
C ALA A 239 -1.47 -22.06 2.34
N ARG A 240 -0.61 -21.95 1.32
CA ARG A 240 -0.37 -20.67 0.62
C ARG A 240 -1.63 -20.09 -0.02
N GLU A 241 -2.49 -20.94 -0.53
CA GLU A 241 -3.79 -20.61 -1.14
C GLU A 241 -4.79 -20.07 -0.13
N ASP A 242 -4.75 -20.55 1.12
CA ASP A 242 -5.70 -20.23 2.18
C ASP A 242 -5.27 -19.04 3.05
N ILE A 243 -4.06 -18.49 2.83
CA ILE A 243 -3.55 -17.40 3.68
C ILE A 243 -4.36 -16.10 3.46
N SER A 244 -4.94 -15.61 4.53
CA SER A 244 -5.71 -14.37 4.60
C SER A 244 -5.55 -13.73 5.98
N LEU A 245 -6.04 -12.50 6.17
CA LEU A 245 -6.11 -11.86 7.49
C LEU A 245 -6.87 -12.79 8.48
N PHE A 246 -8.01 -13.31 8.06
CA PHE A 246 -8.90 -14.09 8.92
C PHE A 246 -8.31 -15.44 9.31
N THR A 247 -7.64 -16.14 8.40
CA THR A 247 -7.00 -17.43 8.71
C THR A 247 -5.81 -17.25 9.66
N ILE A 248 -5.07 -16.15 9.54
CA ILE A 248 -3.99 -15.80 10.48
C ILE A 248 -4.58 -15.48 11.87
N GLN A 249 -5.64 -14.68 11.95
CA GLN A 249 -6.32 -14.36 13.22
C GLN A 249 -6.88 -15.64 13.87
N GLN A 250 -7.51 -16.51 13.09
CA GLN A 250 -8.00 -17.79 13.58
C GLN A 250 -6.89 -18.67 14.15
N TRP A 251 -5.74 -18.74 13.44
CA TRP A 251 -4.59 -19.50 13.93
C TRP A 251 -4.08 -18.95 15.28
N LEU A 252 -3.95 -17.62 15.39
CA LEU A 252 -3.52 -16.97 16.64
C LEU A 252 -4.48 -17.25 17.81
N GLN A 253 -5.78 -17.25 17.56
CA GLN A 253 -6.80 -17.59 18.56
C GLN A 253 -6.75 -19.07 18.99
N GLN A 254 -6.49 -19.97 18.06
CA GLN A 254 -6.38 -21.41 18.33
C GLN A 254 -5.03 -21.80 18.98
N ASN A 255 -4.01 -20.98 18.85
CA ASN A 255 -2.66 -21.23 19.35
C ASN A 255 -2.16 -20.13 20.33
N PRO A 256 -2.88 -19.82 21.42
CA PRO A 256 -2.57 -18.67 22.28
C PRO A 256 -1.18 -18.74 22.92
N GLN A 257 -0.64 -19.95 23.17
CA GLN A 257 0.70 -20.13 23.73
C GLN A 257 1.84 -19.82 22.74
N GLN A 258 1.55 -19.88 21.43
CA GLN A 258 2.52 -19.59 20.36
C GLN A 258 2.29 -18.21 19.75
N ALA A 259 1.14 -17.59 20.02
CA ALA A 259 0.72 -16.34 19.39
C ALA A 259 1.74 -15.22 19.62
N GLN A 260 2.14 -14.97 20.89
CA GLN A 260 3.08 -13.90 21.22
C GLN A 260 4.42 -14.10 20.50
N ALA A 261 4.98 -15.31 20.53
CA ALA A 261 6.25 -15.62 19.87
C ALA A 261 6.17 -15.42 18.34
N LEU A 262 5.03 -15.75 17.72
CA LEU A 262 4.81 -15.51 16.29
C LEU A 262 4.72 -14.01 15.99
N LEU A 263 4.01 -13.22 16.77
CA LEU A 263 3.90 -11.78 16.58
C LEU A 263 5.27 -11.07 16.70
N GLU A 264 6.12 -11.53 17.63
CA GLU A 264 7.47 -11.01 17.86
C GLU A 264 8.47 -11.31 16.74
N GLU A 265 8.22 -12.30 15.87
CA GLU A 265 9.00 -12.52 14.64
C GLU A 265 8.98 -11.28 13.71
N ASN A 266 7.90 -10.50 13.76
CA ASN A 266 7.87 -9.19 13.11
C ASN A 266 8.48 -8.14 14.04
N ARG A 267 9.78 -7.90 13.92
CA ARG A 267 10.53 -6.95 14.73
C ARG A 267 10.17 -5.48 14.47
N SER A 268 9.50 -5.20 13.34
CA SER A 268 9.03 -3.85 13.01
C SER A 268 7.96 -3.39 13.99
N TYR A 269 8.06 -2.14 14.44
CA TYR A 269 7.11 -1.50 15.36
C TYR A 269 6.70 -0.13 14.85
N ILE A 270 5.40 0.19 14.92
CA ILE A 270 4.85 1.46 14.48
C ILE A 270 4.46 2.31 15.68
N PHE A 271 4.81 3.59 15.62
CA PHE A 271 4.40 4.61 16.58
C PHE A 271 3.28 5.45 15.99
N PHE A 272 2.35 5.85 16.83
CA PHE A 272 1.14 6.53 16.43
C PHE A 272 1.07 7.97 16.93
N SER A 273 0.18 8.75 16.31
CA SER A 273 -0.31 10.01 16.83
C SER A 273 -1.83 10.01 16.84
N ILE A 274 -2.42 10.74 17.79
CA ILE A 274 -3.87 10.97 17.79
C ILE A 274 -4.19 11.94 16.65
N ARG A 275 -5.22 11.64 15.86
CA ARG A 275 -5.74 12.51 14.81
C ARG A 275 -6.73 13.50 15.41
N GLU A 276 -6.67 14.74 14.97
CA GLU A 276 -7.56 15.82 15.47
C GLU A 276 -9.04 15.55 15.15
N ASN A 277 -9.31 14.91 13.99
CA ASN A 277 -10.67 14.57 13.55
C ASN A 277 -10.79 13.06 13.34
N ALA A 278 -11.55 12.40 14.21
CA ALA A 278 -11.80 10.96 14.12
C ALA A 278 -12.71 10.57 12.94
N GLU A 279 -13.52 11.50 12.42
CA GLU A 279 -14.40 11.25 11.28
C GLU A 279 -13.69 11.34 9.93
N GLU A 280 -12.56 12.08 9.86
CA GLU A 280 -11.77 12.17 8.63
C GLU A 280 -11.08 10.83 8.33
N ASN A 281 -10.99 10.46 7.05
CA ASN A 281 -10.19 9.29 6.65
C ASN A 281 -8.69 9.50 6.96
N PRO A 282 -7.93 8.42 7.17
CA PRO A 282 -6.50 8.51 7.47
C PRO A 282 -5.75 9.18 6.33
N ARG A 283 -4.62 9.83 6.68
CA ARG A 283 -3.74 10.45 5.68
C ARG A 283 -2.67 9.46 5.24
N GLY A 284 -2.58 9.27 3.92
CA GLY A 284 -1.51 8.48 3.33
C GLY A 284 -0.16 9.20 3.30
N SER A 285 0.86 8.55 2.77
CA SER A 285 2.24 9.06 2.66
C SER A 285 2.36 10.34 1.81
N LEU A 286 1.40 10.62 0.93
CA LEU A 286 1.29 11.89 0.21
C LEU A 286 0.87 13.05 1.12
N ASN A 287 0.41 12.75 2.33
CA ASN A 287 -0.17 13.67 3.33
C ASN A 287 -1.52 14.26 2.90
N VAL A 288 -2.37 13.45 2.29
CA VAL A 288 -3.77 13.77 1.95
C VAL A 288 -4.69 12.70 2.51
N PRO A 289 -5.96 13.02 2.84
CA PRO A 289 -6.95 12.03 3.22
C PRO A 289 -7.11 10.97 2.13
N LEU A 290 -7.17 9.71 2.54
CA LEU A 290 -7.40 8.60 1.61
C LEU A 290 -8.88 8.51 1.24
N THR A 291 -9.14 8.15 0.00
CA THR A 291 -10.51 7.94 -0.51
C THR A 291 -10.76 6.44 -0.70
N PRO A 292 -11.75 5.85 -0.01
CA PRO A 292 -12.09 4.43 -0.15
C PRO A 292 -12.26 4.03 -1.62
N SER A 293 -11.69 2.89 -1.99
CA SER A 293 -11.68 2.32 -3.36
C SER A 293 -11.04 3.21 -4.45
N ARG A 294 -10.49 4.38 -4.08
CA ARG A 294 -9.85 5.34 -5.00
C ARG A 294 -8.42 5.72 -4.61
N SER A 295 -7.97 5.36 -3.40
CA SER A 295 -6.57 5.52 -2.97
C SER A 295 -5.87 4.16 -2.88
N ILE A 296 -4.61 4.13 -3.31
CA ILE A 296 -3.76 2.94 -3.23
C ILE A 296 -2.41 3.27 -2.61
N ALA A 297 -1.86 2.31 -1.87
CA ALA A 297 -0.45 2.28 -1.51
C ALA A 297 0.35 1.58 -2.61
N VAL A 298 1.53 2.12 -2.92
CA VAL A 298 2.42 1.64 -3.98
C VAL A 298 3.89 1.66 -3.52
N ASP A 299 4.78 1.06 -4.30
CA ASP A 299 6.22 1.29 -4.18
C ASP A 299 6.60 2.59 -4.90
N PRO A 300 6.96 3.67 -4.18
CA PRO A 300 7.26 4.97 -4.78
C PRO A 300 8.56 4.96 -5.62
N ALA A 301 9.37 3.91 -5.53
CA ALA A 301 10.51 3.70 -6.41
C ALA A 301 10.09 3.34 -7.84
N ASN A 302 8.89 2.81 -8.01
CA ASN A 302 8.36 2.28 -9.27
C ASN A 302 7.15 3.07 -9.79
N ILE A 303 6.25 3.49 -8.90
CA ILE A 303 5.07 4.29 -9.25
C ILE A 303 5.16 5.62 -8.49
N PRO A 304 5.32 6.76 -9.17
CA PRO A 304 5.47 8.05 -8.50
C PRO A 304 4.25 8.41 -7.66
N LEU A 305 4.42 8.76 -6.37
CA LEU A 305 3.33 9.22 -5.53
C LEU A 305 2.56 10.38 -6.18
N GLY A 306 1.24 10.34 -6.08
CA GLY A 306 0.28 11.25 -6.68
C GLY A 306 -0.12 10.87 -8.11
N SER A 307 0.50 9.87 -8.75
CA SER A 307 0.07 9.44 -10.06
C SER A 307 -1.31 8.80 -10.01
N PRO A 308 -2.23 9.14 -10.92
CA PRO A 308 -3.40 8.32 -11.15
C PRO A 308 -2.96 6.94 -11.69
N VAL A 309 -3.62 5.89 -11.23
CA VAL A 309 -3.36 4.51 -11.64
C VAL A 309 -4.67 3.82 -11.96
N TRP A 310 -4.78 3.32 -13.17
CA TRP A 310 -5.86 2.43 -13.55
C TRP A 310 -5.55 1.02 -13.06
N LEU A 311 -6.46 0.45 -12.29
CA LEU A 311 -6.42 -0.94 -11.84
C LEU A 311 -7.38 -1.77 -12.68
N ASP A 312 -6.90 -2.87 -13.22
CA ASP A 312 -7.69 -3.93 -13.84
C ASP A 312 -7.46 -5.24 -13.09
N THR A 313 -8.44 -5.62 -12.28
CA THR A 313 -8.39 -6.80 -11.40
C THR A 313 -9.80 -7.33 -11.15
N SER A 314 -9.98 -8.20 -10.15
CA SER A 314 -11.29 -8.72 -9.74
C SER A 314 -11.57 -8.43 -8.27
N TYR A 315 -12.85 -8.48 -7.89
CA TYR A 315 -13.23 -8.48 -6.47
C TYR A 315 -12.76 -9.75 -5.77
N PRO A 316 -12.44 -9.69 -4.46
CA PRO A 316 -12.18 -10.89 -3.66
C PRO A 316 -13.36 -11.85 -3.72
N HIS A 317 -13.10 -13.17 -3.87
CA HIS A 317 -14.09 -14.25 -4.01
C HIS A 317 -15.08 -14.16 -5.18
N GLU A 318 -14.97 -13.14 -6.01
CA GLU A 318 -15.83 -12.92 -7.17
C GLU A 318 -14.96 -12.76 -8.42
N ALA A 319 -14.22 -13.82 -8.80
CA ALA A 319 -13.28 -13.77 -9.91
C ALA A 319 -13.91 -13.33 -11.25
N ASP A 320 -15.21 -13.56 -11.41
CA ASP A 320 -15.97 -13.14 -12.58
C ASP A 320 -16.43 -11.67 -12.52
N HIS A 321 -16.32 -11.02 -11.35
CA HIS A 321 -16.62 -9.61 -11.20
C HIS A 321 -15.34 -8.77 -11.28
N SER A 322 -15.21 -8.06 -12.40
CA SER A 322 -14.10 -7.15 -12.62
C SER A 322 -14.12 -5.97 -11.66
N LEU A 323 -12.97 -5.66 -11.08
CA LEU A 323 -12.69 -4.43 -10.34
C LEU A 323 -11.79 -3.55 -11.19
N GLN A 324 -12.40 -2.62 -11.90
CA GLN A 324 -11.74 -1.74 -12.86
C GLN A 324 -11.95 -0.29 -12.43
N HIS A 325 -10.98 0.26 -11.69
CA HIS A 325 -11.11 1.57 -11.06
C HIS A 325 -9.93 2.48 -11.35
N LEU A 326 -10.23 3.75 -11.61
CA LEU A 326 -9.25 4.82 -11.54
C LEU A 326 -8.96 5.13 -10.07
N THR A 327 -7.71 4.94 -9.68
CA THR A 327 -7.20 5.15 -8.32
C THR A 327 -6.04 6.13 -8.32
N PHE A 328 -5.55 6.50 -7.13
CA PHE A 328 -4.41 7.40 -6.97
C PHE A 328 -3.36 6.80 -6.03
N ALA A 329 -2.11 6.88 -6.41
CA ALA A 329 -0.96 6.48 -5.61
C ALA A 329 -0.72 7.50 -4.48
N GLN A 330 -1.53 7.46 -3.42
CA GLN A 330 -1.52 8.43 -2.33
C GLN A 330 -0.84 7.92 -1.06
N ASP A 331 -0.51 6.61 -1.03
CA ASP A 331 0.09 5.98 0.13
C ASP A 331 1.25 5.05 -0.22
N THR A 332 1.96 4.56 0.81
CA THR A 332 3.06 3.59 0.71
C THR A 332 3.00 2.62 1.89
N GLY A 333 3.34 1.37 1.66
CA GLY A 333 3.47 0.36 2.71
C GLY A 333 4.86 -0.27 2.77
N GLY A 334 5.29 -0.69 3.95
CA GLY A 334 6.57 -1.38 4.14
C GLY A 334 6.66 -2.68 3.35
N ALA A 335 5.54 -3.40 3.25
CA ALA A 335 5.39 -4.64 2.49
C ALA A 335 5.04 -4.43 1.00
N ILE A 336 4.70 -3.20 0.59
CA ILE A 336 4.29 -2.90 -0.78
C ILE A 336 5.53 -2.56 -1.60
N LYS A 337 6.11 -3.58 -2.23
CA LYS A 337 7.35 -3.48 -2.99
C LYS A 337 7.25 -4.13 -4.36
N GLY A 338 7.94 -3.54 -5.34
CA GLY A 338 8.00 -4.02 -6.72
C GLY A 338 7.18 -3.18 -7.70
N TYR A 339 7.21 -3.57 -8.99
CA TYR A 339 6.67 -2.75 -10.07
C TYR A 339 5.13 -2.74 -10.11
N ALA A 340 4.52 -3.86 -10.44
CA ALA A 340 3.06 -3.98 -10.56
C ALA A 340 2.45 -4.43 -9.22
N ARG A 341 2.60 -3.61 -8.17
CA ARG A 341 2.16 -3.89 -6.81
C ARG A 341 1.37 -2.72 -6.24
N ALA A 342 0.13 -2.98 -5.84
CA ALA A 342 -0.72 -1.99 -5.20
C ALA A 342 -1.43 -2.60 -3.99
N ASP A 343 -1.83 -1.74 -3.04
CA ASP A 343 -2.64 -2.08 -1.89
C ASP A 343 -3.81 -1.09 -1.84
N MET A 344 -5.05 -1.59 -1.99
CA MET A 344 -6.23 -0.74 -2.13
C MET A 344 -6.80 -0.37 -0.76
N PHE A 345 -7.04 0.91 -0.54
CA PHE A 345 -7.73 1.39 0.66
C PHE A 345 -9.24 1.18 0.53
N TRP A 346 -9.81 0.35 1.38
CA TRP A 346 -11.24 0.02 1.37
C TRP A 346 -12.10 0.91 2.28
N GLY A 347 -11.47 1.77 3.12
CA GLY A 347 -12.18 2.59 4.09
C GLY A 347 -12.20 1.94 5.47
N ASN A 348 -13.34 1.96 6.15
CA ASN A 348 -13.55 1.40 7.49
C ASN A 348 -14.87 0.62 7.56
N GLY A 349 -15.05 -0.13 8.67
CA GLY A 349 -16.23 -0.96 8.92
C GLY A 349 -16.13 -2.36 8.32
N ASP A 350 -17.13 -3.21 8.64
CA ASP A 350 -17.10 -4.65 8.40
C ASP A 350 -16.89 -5.03 6.93
N MET A 351 -17.51 -4.29 6.01
CA MET A 351 -17.34 -4.56 4.57
C MET A 351 -15.91 -4.24 4.11
N ALA A 352 -15.33 -3.14 4.60
CA ALA A 352 -13.96 -2.77 4.27
C ALA A 352 -12.97 -3.80 4.84
N GLU A 353 -13.16 -4.26 6.07
CA GLU A 353 -12.38 -5.33 6.68
C GLU A 353 -12.45 -6.61 5.86
N LYS A 354 -13.67 -7.05 5.49
CA LYS A 354 -13.87 -8.24 4.68
C LYS A 354 -13.13 -8.15 3.34
N LEU A 355 -13.37 -7.08 2.58
CA LEU A 355 -12.74 -6.89 1.27
C LEU A 355 -11.21 -6.79 1.38
N ALA A 356 -10.71 -6.02 2.34
CA ALA A 356 -9.28 -5.86 2.56
C ALA A 356 -8.60 -7.16 3.02
N GLY A 357 -9.23 -7.88 3.95
CA GLY A 357 -8.68 -9.10 4.54
C GLY A 357 -8.56 -10.27 3.56
N GLU A 358 -9.41 -10.28 2.53
CA GLU A 358 -9.48 -11.34 1.52
C GLU A 358 -8.80 -10.97 0.19
N MET A 359 -8.48 -9.67 -0.03
CA MET A 359 -7.96 -9.20 -1.31
C MET A 359 -6.52 -9.63 -1.56
N LYS A 360 -6.33 -10.49 -2.54
CA LYS A 360 -5.04 -10.98 -3.04
C LYS A 360 -5.19 -11.37 -4.50
N GLN A 361 -5.48 -10.39 -5.35
CA GLN A 361 -5.84 -10.60 -6.75
C GLN A 361 -4.68 -10.34 -7.70
N ALA A 362 -4.59 -11.16 -8.75
CA ALA A 362 -3.80 -10.82 -9.93
C ALA A 362 -4.34 -9.53 -10.57
N ALA A 363 -3.46 -8.67 -11.05
CA ALA A 363 -3.86 -7.39 -11.61
C ALA A 363 -2.99 -6.92 -12.75
N GLU A 364 -3.56 -6.15 -13.65
CA GLU A 364 -2.85 -5.26 -14.55
C GLU A 364 -2.96 -3.82 -14.04
N LEU A 365 -1.84 -3.12 -14.02
CA LEU A 365 -1.75 -1.75 -13.55
C LEU A 365 -1.29 -0.84 -14.70
N TYR A 366 -1.91 0.33 -14.78
CA TYR A 366 -1.54 1.34 -15.77
C TYR A 366 -1.38 2.68 -15.07
N VAL A 367 -0.18 3.25 -15.13
CA VAL A 367 0.08 4.58 -14.56
C VAL A 367 -0.26 5.67 -15.58
N LEU A 368 -0.93 6.71 -15.11
CA LEU A 368 -1.24 7.88 -15.91
C LEU A 368 -0.22 8.97 -15.60
N LEU A 369 0.64 9.28 -16.54
CA LEU A 369 1.67 10.32 -16.40
C LEU A 369 1.19 11.63 -17.05
N PRO A 370 1.52 12.80 -16.47
CA PRO A 370 1.18 14.10 -17.08
C PRO A 370 1.62 14.17 -18.53
N GLY A 371 0.68 14.47 -19.44
CA GLY A 371 0.94 14.57 -20.86
C GLY A 371 1.92 15.70 -21.22
N VAL A 372 2.56 15.61 -22.38
CA VAL A 372 3.59 16.58 -22.85
C VAL A 372 3.03 18.01 -22.97
N GLY A 373 1.70 18.17 -23.10
CA GLY A 373 1.02 19.46 -23.12
C GLY A 373 0.83 20.16 -21.76
N SER A 374 1.19 19.50 -20.67
CA SER A 374 1.07 20.03 -19.29
C SER A 374 2.29 20.84 -18.83
N LYS A 375 3.27 21.14 -19.72
CA LYS A 375 4.41 21.99 -19.38
C LYS A 375 3.89 23.39 -19.03
N PRO A 376 4.38 24.01 -17.90
CA PRO A 376 4.04 25.39 -17.61
C PRO A 376 4.51 26.27 -18.78
N SER A 377 3.63 27.12 -19.29
CA SER A 377 4.03 28.27 -20.12
C SER A 377 5.01 29.09 -19.29
N ARG A 378 6.21 29.34 -19.83
CA ARG A 378 7.23 30.20 -19.24
C ARG A 378 6.72 31.61 -19.05
#